data_75de7d1b63a1ac65e9a0bd94849afb48
#
_entry.id   75de7d1b63a1ac65e9a0bd94849afb48
#
_cell.length_a   1.000
_cell.length_b   1.000
_cell.length_c   1.000
_cell.angle_alpha   90.00
_cell.angle_beta   90.00
_cell.angle_gamma   90.00
#
_symmetry.space_group_name_H-M   'P 1'
#
loop_
_entity.id
_entity.type
_entity.pdbx_description
1 polymer ?
#
loop_
_entity_poly.entity_id
_entity_poly.type
_entity_poly.pdbx_seq_one_letter_code
_entity_poly.pdbx_strand_id
1 'polypeptide(L)'
;VAALTVTGMATLPNPLPKLASDPSGRSLGLQLPPGRLIDTTTGEVVLWHAEQQAAPGSWKALGRPAGRAGLLPVLVDLGSGQGGPEDWGLAPEEMSYPGDHDADETLAEYWAEVAAEEDGEWPGLAAPLTLAADPDTRATEVADVLSEGVPDFKEPHLALVAARRSADIPTALGWSGPANQDEDVARFSAVLRSWEDRFGIRVVALGYDRLALSVAAPPTGLAEAEAIAAEHFAFCSYSVLPGDDDTLSSYAEKIIGERTWHFWWD
;
A
#
# COMPACT_ATOMS: atom_id res chain seq x y z
N VAL A 1 -20.41 -29.39 -25.19
CA VAL A 1 -19.35 -28.40 -25.02
C VAL A 1 -20.07 -27.13 -24.55
N ALA A 2 -20.10 -26.90 -23.23
CA ALA A 2 -20.66 -25.69 -22.66
C ALA A 2 -19.52 -24.61 -22.65
N ALA A 3 -19.77 -23.51 -23.35
CA ALA A 3 -18.89 -22.35 -23.29
C ALA A 3 -19.04 -21.72 -21.90
N LEU A 4 -17.96 -21.72 -21.12
CA LEU A 4 -17.83 -20.90 -19.90
C LEU A 4 -17.83 -19.44 -20.36
N THR A 5 -18.92 -18.74 -20.09
CA THR A 5 -18.99 -17.29 -20.22
C THR A 5 -18.14 -16.71 -19.09
N VAL A 6 -16.94 -16.26 -19.42
CA VAL A 6 -16.14 -15.42 -18.51
C VAL A 6 -16.94 -14.14 -18.31
N THR A 7 -17.53 -14.01 -17.14
CA THR A 7 -18.20 -12.76 -16.72
C THR A 7 -17.09 -11.73 -16.53
N GLY A 8 -16.90 -10.86 -17.52
CA GLY A 8 -15.93 -9.79 -17.43
C GLY A 8 -16.24 -8.93 -16.19
N MET A 9 -15.30 -8.88 -15.26
CA MET A 9 -15.38 -7.97 -14.13
C MET A 9 -15.42 -6.54 -14.67
N ALA A 10 -16.36 -5.74 -14.17
CA ALA A 10 -16.44 -4.33 -14.50
C ALA A 10 -15.18 -3.64 -13.94
N THR A 11 -14.16 -3.49 -14.77
CA THR A 11 -13.00 -2.67 -14.45
C THR A 11 -13.45 -1.23 -14.31
N LEU A 12 -12.97 -0.53 -13.27
CA LEU A 12 -13.16 0.91 -13.17
C LEU A 12 -12.52 1.56 -14.41
N PRO A 13 -13.20 2.55 -15.01
CA PRO A 13 -12.56 3.30 -16.06
C PRO A 13 -11.34 4.02 -15.48
N ASN A 14 -10.15 3.74 -16.01
CA ASN A 14 -8.93 4.45 -15.64
C ASN A 14 -8.97 5.87 -16.22
N PRO A 15 -9.05 6.94 -15.41
CA PRO A 15 -9.13 8.31 -15.90
C PRO A 15 -7.74 8.92 -16.20
N LEU A 16 -6.65 8.30 -15.78
CA LEU A 16 -5.27 8.82 -15.93
C LEU A 16 -4.89 9.18 -17.38
N PRO A 17 -5.25 8.39 -18.42
CA PRO A 17 -4.92 8.74 -19.80
C PRO A 17 -5.44 10.11 -20.25
N LYS A 18 -6.50 10.65 -19.61
CA LYS A 18 -7.01 11.99 -19.92
C LYS A 18 -6.00 13.09 -19.58
N LEU A 19 -5.11 12.85 -18.63
CA LEU A 19 -4.08 13.80 -18.23
C LEU A 19 -3.02 14.02 -19.32
N ALA A 20 -2.88 13.11 -20.28
CA ALA A 20 -2.00 13.30 -21.42
C ALA A 20 -2.45 14.51 -22.28
N SER A 21 -3.76 14.74 -22.43
CA SER A 21 -4.32 15.87 -23.17
C SER A 21 -4.69 17.07 -22.28
N ASP A 22 -4.81 16.87 -20.97
CA ASP A 22 -5.10 17.89 -19.96
C ASP A 22 -4.21 17.70 -18.72
N PRO A 23 -2.92 18.09 -18.80
CA PRO A 23 -1.98 17.89 -17.69
C PRO A 23 -2.38 18.61 -16.39
N SER A 24 -3.23 19.65 -16.49
CA SER A 24 -3.75 20.36 -15.31
C SER A 24 -4.83 19.58 -14.55
N GLY A 25 -5.40 18.54 -15.17
CA GLY A 25 -6.47 17.70 -14.60
C GLY A 25 -7.83 18.39 -14.49
N ARG A 26 -8.03 19.56 -15.12
CA ARG A 26 -9.30 20.33 -15.00
C ARG A 26 -10.50 19.55 -15.51
N SER A 27 -10.33 18.76 -16.57
CA SER A 27 -11.37 17.88 -17.11
C SER A 27 -11.84 16.80 -16.13
N LEU A 28 -11.01 16.50 -15.13
CA LEU A 28 -11.29 15.58 -14.02
C LEU A 28 -11.70 16.33 -12.74
N GLY A 29 -11.82 17.65 -12.78
CA GLY A 29 -12.11 18.48 -11.60
C GLY A 29 -10.91 18.63 -10.66
N LEU A 30 -9.69 18.39 -11.15
CA LEU A 30 -8.44 18.50 -10.40
C LEU A 30 -7.75 19.83 -10.70
N GLN A 31 -6.75 20.15 -9.87
CA GLN A 31 -5.76 21.21 -10.10
C GLN A 31 -4.39 20.62 -9.79
N LEU A 32 -3.81 19.96 -10.80
CA LEU A 32 -2.54 19.27 -10.67
C LEU A 32 -1.38 20.25 -10.89
N PRO A 33 -0.29 20.12 -10.09
CA PRO A 33 0.97 20.77 -10.41
C PRO A 33 1.60 20.11 -11.66
N PRO A 34 2.72 20.64 -12.17
CA PRO A 34 3.52 19.93 -13.17
C PRO A 34 3.82 18.51 -12.70
N GLY A 35 3.60 17.55 -13.59
CA GLY A 35 3.76 16.13 -13.30
C GLY A 35 3.80 15.31 -14.57
N ARG A 36 4.04 14.03 -14.45
CA ARG A 36 4.15 13.10 -15.56
C ARG A 36 3.34 11.82 -15.33
N LEU A 37 2.96 11.21 -16.43
CA LEU A 37 2.34 9.90 -16.45
C LEU A 37 3.42 8.82 -16.52
N ILE A 38 3.16 7.72 -15.87
CA ILE A 38 3.99 6.51 -15.92
C ILE A 38 3.17 5.42 -16.60
N ASP A 39 3.77 4.82 -17.60
CA ASP A 39 3.18 3.75 -18.39
C ASP A 39 3.87 2.43 -18.02
N THR A 40 3.13 1.33 -18.13
CA THR A 40 3.70 -0.02 -18.10
C THR A 40 4.52 -0.28 -19.36
N THR A 41 5.23 -1.39 -19.39
CA THR A 41 5.94 -1.87 -20.60
C THR A 41 5.00 -2.14 -21.78
N THR A 42 3.72 -2.39 -21.51
CA THR A 42 2.66 -2.58 -22.51
C THR A 42 2.01 -1.27 -22.96
N GLY A 43 2.39 -0.14 -22.35
CA GLY A 43 1.91 1.22 -22.69
C GLY A 43 0.57 1.58 -22.02
N GLU A 44 0.18 0.89 -20.95
CA GLU A 44 -0.94 1.31 -20.13
C GLU A 44 -0.51 2.34 -19.10
N VAL A 45 -1.24 3.46 -19.00
CA VAL A 45 -0.99 4.50 -17.98
C VAL A 45 -1.48 3.99 -16.63
N VAL A 46 -0.59 3.86 -15.63
CA VAL A 46 -0.93 3.30 -14.31
C VAL A 46 -0.77 4.30 -13.17
N LEU A 47 0.05 5.32 -13.36
CA LEU A 47 0.36 6.30 -12.35
C LEU A 47 0.52 7.69 -12.97
N TRP A 48 0.13 8.72 -12.23
CA TRP A 48 0.60 10.09 -12.40
C TRP A 48 1.34 10.51 -11.15
N HIS A 49 2.48 11.19 -11.25
CA HIS A 49 3.11 11.83 -10.11
C HIS A 49 3.58 13.24 -10.40
N ALA A 50 3.63 14.09 -9.36
CA ALA A 50 4.15 15.43 -9.42
C ALA A 50 5.67 15.42 -9.66
N GLU A 51 6.18 16.39 -10.43
CA GLU A 51 7.62 16.59 -10.64
C GLU A 51 8.34 17.12 -9.39
N GLN A 52 7.62 17.81 -8.52
CA GLN A 52 8.16 18.38 -7.30
C GLN A 52 7.87 17.44 -6.12
N GLN A 53 8.79 17.41 -5.17
CA GLN A 53 8.60 16.75 -3.90
C GLN A 53 7.31 17.24 -3.21
N ALA A 54 6.60 16.34 -2.57
CA ALA A 54 5.40 16.64 -1.82
C ALA A 54 5.73 17.60 -0.66
N ALA A 55 4.75 18.42 -0.31
CA ALA A 55 4.82 19.30 0.85
C ALA A 55 3.61 19.04 1.76
N PRO A 56 3.71 19.29 3.07
CA PRO A 56 2.57 19.21 3.96
C PRO A 56 1.35 19.97 3.41
N GLY A 57 0.18 19.37 3.49
CA GLY A 57 -1.07 19.90 2.94
C GLY A 57 -1.37 19.52 1.49
N SER A 58 -0.39 19.08 0.68
CA SER A 58 -0.62 18.70 -0.72
C SER A 58 -1.52 17.46 -0.85
N TRP A 59 -1.35 16.46 0.02
CA TRP A 59 -2.23 15.31 0.10
C TRP A 59 -3.69 15.69 0.33
N LYS A 60 -3.93 16.54 1.34
CA LYS A 60 -5.27 17.02 1.68
C LYS A 60 -5.92 17.81 0.55
N ALA A 61 -5.16 18.63 -0.13
CA ALA A 61 -5.65 19.47 -1.23
C ALA A 61 -6.12 18.61 -2.41
N LEU A 62 -5.46 17.47 -2.67
CA LEU A 62 -5.74 16.61 -3.82
C LEU A 62 -6.72 15.47 -3.50
N GLY A 63 -6.72 14.91 -2.29
CA GLY A 63 -7.40 13.66 -1.97
C GLY A 63 -8.89 13.62 -2.28
N ARG A 64 -9.68 14.61 -1.83
CA ARG A 64 -11.13 14.64 -2.10
C ARG A 64 -11.47 14.86 -3.58
N PRO A 65 -10.86 15.83 -4.30
CA PRO A 65 -11.05 15.96 -5.73
C PRO A 65 -10.66 14.69 -6.51
N ALA A 66 -9.53 14.08 -6.18
CA ALA A 66 -9.06 12.84 -6.81
C ALA A 66 -10.06 11.69 -6.62
N GLY A 67 -10.59 11.49 -5.40
CA GLY A 67 -11.58 10.46 -5.12
C GLY A 67 -12.85 10.59 -5.98
N ARG A 68 -13.31 11.82 -6.25
CA ARG A 68 -14.45 12.06 -7.15
C ARG A 68 -14.15 11.70 -8.61
N ALA A 69 -12.89 11.77 -8.99
CA ALA A 69 -12.43 11.38 -10.32
C ALA A 69 -12.14 9.86 -10.44
N GLY A 70 -12.28 9.09 -9.35
CA GLY A 70 -11.94 7.67 -9.31
C GLY A 70 -10.44 7.41 -9.15
N LEU A 71 -9.71 8.38 -8.57
CA LEU A 71 -8.29 8.30 -8.31
C LEU A 71 -8.02 8.37 -6.80
N LEU A 72 -7.01 7.66 -6.33
CA LEU A 72 -6.53 7.74 -4.96
C LEU A 72 -5.14 8.35 -4.91
N PRO A 73 -4.87 9.22 -3.92
CA PRO A 73 -3.54 9.75 -3.69
C PRO A 73 -2.64 8.69 -3.05
N VAL A 74 -1.37 8.73 -3.40
CA VAL A 74 -0.28 7.98 -2.76
C VAL A 74 0.99 8.83 -2.88
N LEU A 75 1.92 8.70 -1.95
CA LEU A 75 3.28 9.24 -2.12
C LEU A 75 4.15 8.17 -2.78
N VAL A 76 4.98 8.57 -3.74
CA VAL A 76 6.01 7.71 -4.32
C VAL A 76 7.38 8.27 -3.98
N ASP A 77 8.27 7.45 -3.41
CA ASP A 77 9.62 7.91 -3.03
C ASP A 77 10.59 7.72 -4.19
N LEU A 78 11.24 8.80 -4.60
CA LEU A 78 12.26 8.81 -5.63
C LEU A 78 13.69 8.83 -5.05
N GLY A 79 13.80 8.91 -3.71
CA GLY A 79 15.08 9.07 -3.00
C GLY A 79 15.79 7.76 -2.65
N SER A 80 15.28 6.60 -3.05
CA SER A 80 15.84 5.28 -2.73
C SER A 80 17.18 4.98 -3.43
N GLY A 81 17.46 5.67 -4.55
CA GLY A 81 18.59 5.35 -5.44
C GLY A 81 18.32 4.20 -6.42
N GLN A 82 17.12 3.65 -6.41
CA GLN A 82 16.66 2.56 -7.29
C GLN A 82 15.84 3.07 -8.49
N GLY A 83 15.90 4.36 -8.77
CA GLY A 83 15.09 5.00 -9.81
C GLY A 83 13.69 5.37 -9.34
N GLY A 84 12.88 5.89 -10.27
CA GLY A 84 11.48 6.24 -10.05
C GLY A 84 10.52 5.12 -10.46
N PRO A 85 9.19 5.36 -10.36
CA PRO A 85 8.18 4.36 -10.74
C PRO A 85 8.33 3.83 -12.16
N GLU A 86 8.95 4.58 -13.05
CA GLU A 86 9.29 4.13 -14.42
C GLU A 86 10.27 2.97 -14.47
N ASP A 87 11.05 2.78 -13.41
CA ASP A 87 12.07 1.72 -13.28
C ASP A 87 11.61 0.56 -12.41
N TRP A 88 10.41 0.66 -11.78
CA TRP A 88 9.93 -0.35 -10.82
C TRP A 88 9.33 -1.62 -11.45
N GLY A 89 9.25 -1.70 -12.78
CA GLY A 89 8.69 -2.87 -13.47
C GLY A 89 7.20 -3.06 -13.21
N LEU A 90 6.43 -1.96 -13.18
CA LEU A 90 4.98 -2.00 -12.91
C LEU A 90 4.24 -2.84 -13.96
N ALA A 91 3.52 -3.88 -13.53
CA ALA A 91 2.84 -4.84 -14.40
C ALA A 91 1.46 -5.27 -13.85
N PRO A 92 0.47 -4.36 -13.76
CA PRO A 92 -0.86 -4.68 -13.23
C PRO A 92 -1.59 -5.77 -14.02
N GLU A 93 -1.26 -5.96 -15.30
CA GLU A 93 -1.82 -7.00 -16.16
C GLU A 93 -1.40 -8.42 -15.77
N GLU A 94 -0.32 -8.56 -14.99
CA GLU A 94 0.17 -9.85 -14.49
C GLU A 94 -0.46 -10.23 -13.15
N MET A 95 -1.16 -9.29 -12.51
CA MET A 95 -1.74 -9.49 -11.19
C MET A 95 -3.12 -10.15 -11.24
N SER A 96 -3.37 -11.05 -10.29
CA SER A 96 -4.71 -11.58 -10.06
C SER A 96 -5.64 -10.54 -9.40
N TYR A 97 -6.87 -10.93 -9.11
CA TYR A 97 -7.80 -10.03 -8.42
C TYR A 97 -7.70 -10.21 -6.90
N PRO A 98 -7.43 -9.14 -6.11
CA PRO A 98 -7.28 -9.27 -4.65
C PRO A 98 -8.49 -9.90 -3.93
N GLY A 99 -9.68 -9.83 -4.52
CA GLY A 99 -10.89 -10.43 -3.96
C GLY A 99 -11.01 -11.95 -4.15
N ASP A 100 -10.12 -12.56 -4.91
CA ASP A 100 -10.06 -14.01 -5.12
C ASP A 100 -9.19 -14.69 -4.05
N HIS A 101 -8.52 -13.91 -3.21
CA HIS A 101 -7.64 -14.38 -2.13
C HIS A 101 -8.26 -14.12 -0.76
N ASP A 102 -8.09 -15.09 0.15
CA ASP A 102 -8.41 -14.94 1.57
C ASP A 102 -7.18 -14.49 2.34
N ALA A 103 -7.33 -13.46 3.18
CA ALA A 103 -6.21 -12.88 3.92
C ALA A 103 -5.66 -13.81 5.00
N ASP A 104 -6.52 -14.62 5.66
CA ASP A 104 -6.09 -15.58 6.68
C ASP A 104 -5.31 -16.73 6.05
N GLU A 105 -5.82 -17.29 4.95
CA GLU A 105 -5.13 -18.33 4.19
C GLU A 105 -3.79 -17.82 3.65
N THR A 106 -3.75 -16.61 3.08
CA THR A 106 -2.51 -16.01 2.57
C THR A 106 -1.46 -15.83 3.66
N LEU A 107 -1.84 -15.27 4.82
CA LEU A 107 -0.92 -15.08 5.94
C LEU A 107 -0.49 -16.41 6.57
N ALA A 108 -1.36 -17.42 6.61
CA ALA A 108 -1.00 -18.75 7.08
C ALA A 108 0.05 -19.42 6.17
N GLU A 109 -0.06 -19.26 4.86
CA GLU A 109 0.95 -19.74 3.89
C GLU A 109 2.28 -19.01 4.09
N TYR A 110 2.27 -17.67 4.18
CA TYR A 110 3.48 -16.88 4.42
C TYR A 110 4.13 -17.19 5.77
N TRP A 111 3.32 -17.38 6.83
CA TRP A 111 3.81 -17.81 8.13
C TRP A 111 4.57 -19.15 8.04
N ALA A 112 4.02 -20.11 7.32
CA ALA A 112 4.64 -21.43 7.16
C ALA A 112 6.01 -21.37 6.43
N GLU A 113 6.26 -20.32 5.64
CA GLU A 113 7.52 -20.11 4.93
C GLU A 113 8.59 -19.45 5.81
N VAL A 114 8.19 -18.56 6.75
CA VAL A 114 9.15 -17.72 7.50
C VAL A 114 9.29 -18.10 8.96
N ALA A 115 8.28 -18.76 9.56
CA ALA A 115 8.31 -19.14 10.97
C ALA A 115 9.21 -20.35 11.22
N ALA A 116 10.01 -20.31 12.29
CA ALA A 116 10.73 -21.46 12.79
C ALA A 116 9.79 -22.42 13.53
N GLU A 117 10.23 -23.68 13.75
CA GLU A 117 9.41 -24.68 14.49
C GLU A 117 9.01 -24.19 15.90
N GLU A 118 9.85 -23.39 16.54
CA GLU A 118 9.62 -22.79 17.85
C GLU A 118 8.57 -21.67 17.85
N ASP A 119 8.28 -21.04 16.71
CA ASP A 119 7.26 -19.99 16.59
C ASP A 119 5.83 -20.57 16.60
N GLY A 120 5.70 -21.90 16.39
CA GLY A 120 4.43 -22.62 16.45
C GLY A 120 3.58 -22.49 15.20
N GLU A 121 2.33 -22.91 15.31
CA GLU A 121 1.34 -22.81 14.25
C GLU A 121 0.86 -21.37 14.07
N TRP A 122 0.38 -21.05 12.86
CA TRP A 122 -0.26 -19.76 12.57
C TRP A 122 -1.38 -19.43 13.58
N PRO A 123 -1.31 -18.29 14.31
CA PRO A 123 -2.26 -17.97 15.36
C PRO A 123 -3.62 -17.47 14.86
N GLY A 124 -3.77 -17.24 13.54
CA GLY A 124 -4.96 -16.62 12.96
C GLY A 124 -4.94 -15.10 12.99
N LEU A 125 -5.97 -14.49 12.39
CA LEU A 125 -6.08 -13.05 12.30
C LEU A 125 -6.37 -12.38 13.66
N ALA A 126 -5.70 -11.26 13.91
CA ALA A 126 -6.02 -10.38 15.05
C ALA A 126 -7.45 -9.84 14.96
N ALA A 127 -8.10 -9.65 16.11
CA ALA A 127 -9.45 -9.11 16.15
C ALA A 127 -9.50 -7.64 15.62
N PRO A 128 -10.64 -7.21 15.03
CA PRO A 128 -10.83 -5.81 14.66
C PRO A 128 -10.72 -4.88 15.88
N LEU A 129 -10.10 -3.72 15.69
CA LEU A 129 -9.94 -2.72 16.72
C LEU A 129 -10.89 -1.52 16.50
N THR A 130 -11.16 -0.79 17.58
CA THR A 130 -11.99 0.42 17.49
C THR A 130 -11.19 1.56 16.89
N LEU A 131 -11.76 2.22 15.88
CA LEU A 131 -11.12 3.37 15.25
C LEU A 131 -10.92 4.52 16.26
N ALA A 132 -9.68 4.96 16.42
CA ALA A 132 -9.32 6.12 17.22
C ALA A 132 -9.40 7.44 16.42
N ALA A 133 -9.47 7.33 15.08
CA ALA A 133 -9.59 8.46 14.17
C ALA A 133 -10.32 8.04 12.89
N ASP A 134 -10.78 9.01 12.10
CA ASP A 134 -11.21 8.76 10.73
C ASP A 134 -10.01 8.33 9.88
N PRO A 135 -10.09 7.22 9.10
CA PRO A 135 -8.96 6.69 8.35
C PRO A 135 -8.36 7.66 7.33
N ASP A 136 -9.18 8.46 6.63
CA ASP A 136 -8.68 9.41 5.63
C ASP A 136 -8.04 10.64 6.29
N THR A 137 -8.52 11.01 7.48
CA THR A 137 -7.88 12.03 8.32
C THR A 137 -6.53 11.54 8.80
N ARG A 138 -6.44 10.29 9.27
CA ARG A 138 -5.17 9.67 9.69
C ARG A 138 -4.18 9.59 8.53
N ALA A 139 -4.63 9.17 7.35
CA ALA A 139 -3.78 9.13 6.15
C ALA A 139 -3.22 10.51 5.80
N THR A 140 -4.03 11.56 5.94
CA THR A 140 -3.58 12.95 5.72
C THR A 140 -2.47 13.35 6.71
N GLU A 141 -2.65 13.05 8.01
CA GLU A 141 -1.65 13.35 9.05
C GLU A 141 -0.32 12.63 8.76
N VAL A 142 -0.37 11.34 8.40
CA VAL A 142 0.82 10.55 8.09
C VAL A 142 1.48 11.03 6.81
N ALA A 143 0.70 11.35 5.77
CA ALA A 143 1.24 11.87 4.52
C ALA A 143 1.96 13.21 4.71
N ASP A 144 1.44 14.09 5.57
CA ASP A 144 2.09 15.37 5.89
C ASP A 144 3.46 15.15 6.56
N VAL A 145 3.55 14.18 7.50
CA VAL A 145 4.84 13.82 8.13
C VAL A 145 5.82 13.24 7.10
N LEU A 146 5.37 12.29 6.28
CA LEU A 146 6.22 11.67 5.26
C LEU A 146 6.70 12.69 4.21
N SER A 147 5.86 13.70 3.88
CA SER A 147 6.21 14.75 2.92
C SER A 147 7.39 15.63 3.34
N GLU A 148 7.71 15.67 4.64
CA GLU A 148 8.91 16.39 5.15
C GLU A 148 10.21 15.64 4.84
N GLY A 149 10.12 14.39 4.37
CA GLY A 149 11.25 13.46 4.18
C GLY A 149 11.66 12.78 5.48
N VAL A 150 11.61 11.46 5.47
CA VAL A 150 12.04 10.61 6.58
C VAL A 150 13.08 9.60 6.07
N PRO A 151 13.84 8.91 6.94
CA PRO A 151 14.91 8.02 6.50
C PRO A 151 14.47 6.97 5.46
N ASP A 152 13.25 6.45 5.58
CA ASP A 152 12.71 5.44 4.68
C ASP A 152 12.05 6.00 3.42
N PHE A 153 11.64 7.28 3.44
CA PHE A 153 11.03 8.00 2.32
C PHE A 153 11.67 9.40 2.23
N LYS A 154 12.76 9.51 1.47
CA LYS A 154 13.64 10.68 1.44
C LYS A 154 13.15 11.78 0.49
N GLU A 155 12.60 11.38 -0.66
CA GLU A 155 12.11 12.28 -1.70
C GLU A 155 10.70 11.88 -2.13
N PRO A 156 9.68 11.99 -1.24
CA PRO A 156 8.32 11.60 -1.54
C PRO A 156 7.67 12.60 -2.52
N HIS A 157 7.06 12.09 -3.57
CA HIS A 157 6.30 12.84 -4.56
C HIS A 157 4.83 12.44 -4.51
N LEU A 158 3.94 13.45 -4.61
CA LEU A 158 2.51 13.17 -4.65
C LEU A 158 2.13 12.50 -5.96
N ALA A 159 1.40 11.39 -5.87
CA ALA A 159 0.98 10.59 -7.01
C ALA A 159 -0.51 10.26 -6.97
N LEU A 160 -1.05 9.82 -8.10
CA LEU A 160 -2.43 9.39 -8.27
C LEU A 160 -2.49 8.03 -8.96
N VAL A 161 -3.31 7.14 -8.42
CA VAL A 161 -3.55 5.78 -8.93
C VAL A 161 -5.05 5.55 -9.10
N ALA A 162 -5.45 4.85 -10.17
CA ALA A 162 -6.83 4.43 -10.37
C ALA A 162 -7.11 3.17 -9.55
N ALA A 163 -7.68 3.34 -8.35
CA ALA A 163 -8.05 2.24 -7.47
C ALA A 163 -9.35 2.56 -6.72
N ARG A 164 -10.09 1.53 -6.31
CA ARG A 164 -11.33 1.67 -5.53
C ARG A 164 -11.07 1.77 -4.03
N ARG A 165 -10.12 0.98 -3.56
CA ARG A 165 -9.71 0.91 -2.16
C ARG A 165 -8.23 1.29 -2.08
N SER A 166 -7.86 1.91 -0.99
CA SER A 166 -6.45 2.22 -0.71
C SER A 166 -5.59 0.94 -0.70
N ALA A 167 -6.12 -0.14 -0.14
CA ALA A 167 -5.49 -1.44 -0.11
C ALA A 167 -5.17 -2.03 -1.50
N ASP A 168 -5.88 -1.59 -2.55
CA ASP A 168 -5.69 -2.10 -3.92
C ASP A 168 -4.60 -1.34 -4.69
N ILE A 169 -4.04 -0.27 -4.14
CA ILE A 169 -3.02 0.53 -4.82
C ILE A 169 -1.83 -0.32 -5.30
N PRO A 170 -1.24 -1.22 -4.49
CA PRO A 170 -0.14 -2.07 -4.96
C PRO A 170 -0.51 -2.92 -6.17
N THR A 171 -1.67 -3.57 -6.15
CA THR A 171 -2.16 -4.38 -7.29
C THR A 171 -2.49 -3.53 -8.51
N ALA A 172 -3.11 -2.35 -8.32
CA ALA A 172 -3.45 -1.46 -9.42
C ALA A 172 -2.22 -0.91 -10.15
N LEU A 173 -1.06 -0.92 -9.50
CA LEU A 173 0.23 -0.60 -10.08
C LEU A 173 0.96 -1.84 -10.62
N GLY A 174 0.61 -3.05 -10.16
CA GLY A 174 1.46 -4.23 -10.33
C GLY A 174 2.84 -3.99 -9.69
N TRP A 175 2.84 -3.47 -8.46
CA TRP A 175 4.06 -3.09 -7.76
C TRP A 175 4.89 -4.30 -7.35
N SER A 176 6.16 -4.32 -7.75
CA SER A 176 7.07 -5.46 -7.56
C SER A 176 7.83 -5.45 -6.22
N GLY A 177 7.55 -4.51 -5.30
CA GLY A 177 8.29 -4.38 -4.05
C GLY A 177 8.48 -5.69 -3.26
N PRO A 178 7.41 -6.49 -3.05
CA PRO A 178 7.50 -7.77 -2.34
C PRO A 178 7.79 -8.99 -3.26
N ALA A 179 8.27 -8.81 -4.50
CA ALA A 179 8.41 -9.89 -5.49
C ALA A 179 9.35 -11.02 -5.02
N ASN A 180 10.28 -10.76 -4.09
CA ASN A 180 11.12 -11.79 -3.49
C ASN A 180 10.34 -12.77 -2.60
N GLN A 181 9.18 -12.34 -2.07
CA GLN A 181 8.29 -13.16 -1.25
C GLN A 181 7.15 -13.75 -2.09
N ASP A 182 6.49 -12.94 -2.92
CA ASP A 182 5.44 -13.37 -3.82
C ASP A 182 5.37 -12.42 -5.03
N GLU A 183 5.35 -12.98 -6.23
CA GLU A 183 5.27 -12.21 -7.48
C GLU A 183 3.86 -11.63 -7.71
N ASP A 184 2.80 -12.25 -7.14
CA ASP A 184 1.42 -11.76 -7.25
C ASP A 184 1.07 -10.84 -6.08
N VAL A 185 1.33 -9.54 -6.25
CA VAL A 185 1.04 -8.53 -5.23
C VAL A 185 -0.46 -8.39 -4.90
N ALA A 186 -1.36 -9.03 -5.65
CA ALA A 186 -2.78 -9.09 -5.30
C ALA A 186 -3.03 -9.83 -3.99
N ARG A 187 -2.20 -10.80 -3.64
CA ARG A 187 -2.24 -11.51 -2.35
C ARG A 187 -1.91 -10.57 -1.20
N PHE A 188 -0.90 -9.71 -1.36
CA PHE A 188 -0.61 -8.63 -0.39
C PHE A 188 -1.77 -7.65 -0.29
N SER A 189 -2.38 -7.25 -1.40
CA SER A 189 -3.56 -6.38 -1.38
C SER A 189 -4.76 -7.04 -0.69
N ALA A 190 -4.93 -8.36 -0.74
CA ALA A 190 -5.96 -9.07 0.03
C ALA A 190 -5.73 -8.92 1.55
N VAL A 191 -4.49 -9.06 2.02
CA VAL A 191 -4.11 -8.80 3.42
C VAL A 191 -4.36 -7.34 3.78
N LEU A 192 -3.92 -6.39 2.93
CA LEU A 192 -4.14 -4.96 3.13
C LEU A 192 -5.64 -4.61 3.20
N ARG A 193 -6.52 -5.24 2.40
CA ARG A 193 -7.98 -5.09 2.52
C ARG A 193 -8.49 -5.55 3.88
N SER A 194 -7.99 -6.67 4.38
CA SER A 194 -8.32 -7.16 5.72
C SER A 194 -7.90 -6.15 6.79
N TRP A 195 -6.70 -5.57 6.69
CA TRP A 195 -6.24 -4.53 7.60
C TRP A 195 -7.01 -3.21 7.44
N GLU A 196 -7.40 -2.85 6.22
CA GLU A 196 -8.26 -1.69 5.97
C GLU A 196 -9.60 -1.83 6.69
N ASP A 197 -10.21 -3.02 6.65
CA ASP A 197 -11.49 -3.32 7.28
C ASP A 197 -11.37 -3.43 8.82
N ARG A 198 -10.27 -3.98 9.35
CA ARG A 198 -10.09 -4.23 10.79
C ARG A 198 -9.42 -3.10 11.56
N PHE A 199 -8.51 -2.36 10.92
CA PHE A 199 -7.67 -1.35 11.58
C PHE A 199 -7.77 0.03 10.94
N GLY A 200 -8.54 0.17 9.86
CA GLY A 200 -8.71 1.43 9.15
C GLY A 200 -7.41 1.93 8.52
N ILE A 201 -6.59 1.04 7.98
CA ILE A 201 -5.34 1.45 7.32
C ILE A 201 -5.62 2.18 6.01
N ARG A 202 -4.62 2.96 5.56
CA ARG A 202 -4.51 3.44 4.18
C ARG A 202 -3.07 3.27 3.70
N VAL A 203 -2.90 2.88 2.46
CA VAL A 203 -1.60 2.94 1.78
C VAL A 203 -1.27 4.41 1.56
N VAL A 204 -0.21 4.89 2.19
CA VAL A 204 0.18 6.30 2.14
C VAL A 204 1.41 6.52 1.27
N ALA A 205 2.39 5.63 1.34
CA ALA A 205 3.58 5.77 0.51
C ALA A 205 4.09 4.41 0.00
N LEU A 206 4.66 4.45 -1.20
CA LEU A 206 5.40 3.37 -1.84
C LEU A 206 6.78 3.85 -2.24
N GLY A 207 7.79 3.02 -2.00
CA GLY A 207 9.11 3.10 -2.59
C GLY A 207 9.32 1.95 -3.57
N TYR A 208 10.55 1.75 -4.03
CA TYR A 208 10.92 0.59 -4.84
C TYR A 208 10.59 -0.72 -4.11
N ASP A 209 10.98 -0.83 -2.86
CA ASP A 209 10.91 -1.98 -1.98
C ASP A 209 10.24 -1.68 -0.62
N ARG A 210 9.51 -0.54 -0.51
CA ARG A 210 9.00 -0.02 0.77
C ARG A 210 7.54 0.35 0.67
N LEU A 211 6.83 0.11 1.77
CA LEU A 211 5.42 0.42 1.94
C LEU A 211 5.22 1.12 3.28
N ALA A 212 4.51 2.25 3.27
CA ALA A 212 4.02 2.91 4.48
C ALA A 212 2.50 2.94 4.52
N LEU A 213 1.94 2.50 5.65
CA LEU A 213 0.52 2.51 5.94
C LEU A 213 0.20 3.48 7.07
N SER A 214 -0.85 4.28 6.94
CA SER A 214 -1.45 4.94 8.10
C SER A 214 -2.38 4.00 8.83
N VAL A 215 -2.53 4.16 10.15
CA VAL A 215 -3.32 3.27 11.02
C VAL A 215 -4.29 4.11 11.86
N ALA A 216 -5.60 3.93 11.63
CA ALA A 216 -6.63 4.65 12.36
C ALA A 216 -7.04 3.97 13.67
N ALA A 217 -6.78 2.66 13.80
CA ALA A 217 -6.99 1.87 15.02
C ALA A 217 -5.68 1.15 15.41
N PRO A 218 -4.68 1.84 15.95
CA PRO A 218 -3.46 1.20 16.43
C PRO A 218 -3.76 0.34 17.67
N PRO A 219 -2.97 -0.74 17.92
CA PRO A 219 -3.09 -1.53 19.14
C PRO A 219 -2.83 -0.65 20.37
N THR A 220 -3.58 -0.88 21.44
CA THR A 220 -3.50 -0.11 22.69
C THR A 220 -2.89 -0.90 23.84
N GLY A 221 -2.72 -2.20 23.66
CA GLY A 221 -2.15 -3.10 24.65
C GLY A 221 -1.33 -4.22 24.01
N LEU A 222 -0.54 -4.90 24.85
CA LEU A 222 0.42 -5.90 24.36
C LEU A 222 -0.27 -7.07 23.64
N ALA A 223 -1.38 -7.58 24.16
CA ALA A 223 -2.07 -8.72 23.55
C ALA A 223 -2.62 -8.41 22.14
N GLU A 224 -3.13 -7.18 21.91
CA GLU A 224 -3.55 -6.72 20.60
C GLU A 224 -2.32 -6.58 19.66
N ALA A 225 -1.23 -6.03 20.19
CA ALA A 225 0.00 -5.82 19.46
C ALA A 225 0.71 -7.13 19.08
N GLU A 226 0.72 -8.14 19.96
CA GLU A 226 1.27 -9.47 19.68
C GLU A 226 0.52 -10.18 18.54
N ALA A 227 -0.82 -10.11 18.55
CA ALA A 227 -1.62 -10.68 17.47
C ALA A 227 -1.35 -9.99 16.11
N ILE A 228 -1.21 -8.66 16.10
CA ILE A 228 -0.88 -7.89 14.90
C ILE A 228 0.58 -8.14 14.48
N ALA A 229 1.50 -8.27 15.42
CA ALA A 229 2.92 -8.56 15.15
C ALA A 229 3.10 -9.89 14.41
N ALA A 230 2.30 -10.91 14.73
CA ALA A 230 2.29 -12.18 14.01
C ALA A 230 1.87 -12.00 12.54
N GLU A 231 0.83 -11.20 12.28
CA GLU A 231 0.42 -10.88 10.91
C GLU A 231 1.50 -10.08 10.15
N HIS A 232 2.14 -9.12 10.81
CA HIS A 232 3.22 -8.34 10.21
C HIS A 232 4.44 -9.21 9.89
N PHE A 233 4.76 -10.17 10.76
CA PHE A 233 5.88 -11.11 10.53
C PHE A 233 5.61 -12.01 9.33
N ALA A 234 4.42 -12.59 9.23
CA ALA A 234 4.04 -13.35 8.05
C ALA A 234 4.06 -12.49 6.78
N PHE A 235 3.55 -11.25 6.85
CA PHE A 235 3.47 -10.33 5.73
C PHE A 235 4.84 -9.82 5.24
N CYS A 236 5.77 -9.56 6.17
CA CYS A 236 7.10 -9.02 5.86
C CYS A 236 8.06 -9.29 7.02
N SER A 237 8.67 -10.48 7.07
CA SER A 237 9.55 -10.90 8.15
C SER A 237 10.79 -10.01 8.30
N TYR A 238 11.35 -9.50 7.19
CA TYR A 238 12.51 -8.59 7.19
C TYR A 238 12.28 -7.31 8.01
N SER A 239 11.06 -6.75 7.95
CA SER A 239 10.73 -5.54 8.71
C SER A 239 10.49 -5.79 10.18
N VAL A 240 10.10 -7.02 10.55
CA VAL A 240 9.73 -7.36 11.93
C VAL A 240 10.92 -7.85 12.74
N LEU A 241 11.75 -8.68 12.14
CA LEU A 241 12.95 -9.24 12.76
C LEU A 241 14.21 -8.92 11.91
N PRO A 242 14.63 -7.63 11.87
CA PRO A 242 15.77 -7.22 11.05
C PRO A 242 17.13 -7.67 11.61
N GLY A 243 17.21 -8.14 12.84
CA GLY A 243 18.42 -8.56 13.52
C GLY A 243 18.25 -9.82 14.35
N ASP A 244 19.36 -10.51 14.62
CA ASP A 244 19.37 -11.79 15.35
C ASP A 244 18.82 -11.70 16.79
N ASP A 245 18.86 -10.51 17.40
CA ASP A 245 18.39 -10.25 18.77
C ASP A 245 16.93 -9.75 18.82
N ASP A 246 16.30 -9.49 17.66
CA ASP A 246 14.91 -9.03 17.60
C ASP A 246 13.94 -10.21 17.83
N THR A 247 12.84 -9.93 18.50
CA THR A 247 11.77 -10.90 18.80
C THR A 247 10.40 -10.33 18.44
N LEU A 248 9.44 -11.21 18.17
CA LEU A 248 8.05 -10.80 17.93
C LEU A 248 7.49 -9.97 19.09
N SER A 249 7.84 -10.34 20.34
CA SER A 249 7.41 -9.59 21.52
C SER A 249 8.00 -8.19 21.58
N SER A 250 9.30 -8.05 21.25
CA SER A 250 9.93 -6.72 21.20
C SER A 250 9.39 -5.84 20.08
N TYR A 251 9.02 -6.44 18.96
CA TYR A 251 8.34 -5.73 17.88
C TYR A 251 6.91 -5.32 18.28
N ALA A 252 6.17 -6.23 18.94
CA ALA A 252 4.82 -5.94 19.44
C ALA A 252 4.81 -4.74 20.37
N GLU A 253 5.78 -4.65 21.30
CA GLU A 253 5.92 -3.48 22.18
C GLU A 253 6.12 -2.17 21.38
N LYS A 254 6.89 -2.21 20.28
CA LYS A 254 7.16 -1.03 19.44
C LYS A 254 5.93 -0.54 18.69
N ILE A 255 5.00 -1.41 18.28
CA ILE A 255 3.83 -1.02 17.50
C ILE A 255 2.65 -0.53 18.35
N ILE A 256 2.71 -0.62 19.69
CA ILE A 256 1.64 -0.09 20.57
C ILE A 256 1.49 1.42 20.37
N GLY A 257 0.30 1.84 19.94
CA GLY A 257 -0.02 3.25 19.70
C GLY A 257 0.56 3.84 18.42
N GLU A 258 1.34 3.06 17.64
CA GLU A 258 1.93 3.54 16.40
C GLU A 258 0.86 3.78 15.33
N ARG A 259 0.92 4.97 14.74
CA ARG A 259 -0.05 5.45 13.74
C ARG A 259 0.39 5.21 12.31
N THR A 260 1.58 4.64 12.14
CA THR A 260 2.19 4.32 10.85
C THR A 260 2.88 2.97 10.96
N TRP A 261 2.60 2.09 10.01
CA TRP A 261 3.34 0.85 9.85
C TRP A 261 4.21 0.95 8.61
N HIS A 262 5.47 0.51 8.72
CA HIS A 262 6.46 0.50 7.65
C HIS A 262 6.89 -0.92 7.36
N PHE A 263 6.97 -1.26 6.08
CA PHE A 263 7.43 -2.54 5.60
C PHE A 263 8.50 -2.34 4.55
N TRP A 264 9.47 -3.22 4.56
CA TRP A 264 10.58 -3.22 3.63
C TRP A 264 10.96 -4.66 3.26
N TRP A 265 11.14 -4.90 1.97
CA TRP A 265 11.57 -6.18 1.41
C TRP A 265 12.97 -6.05 0.84
N ASP A 266 13.83 -7.11 1.04
CA ASP A 266 15.22 -7.13 0.55
C ASP A 266 15.29 -7.61 -0.93
#